data_17b66e10fcf761e550896a6fd6b24994
#
_entry.id   17b66e10fcf761e550896a6fd6b24994
#
_cell.length_a   1.000
_cell.length_b   1.000
_cell.length_c   1.000
_cell.angle_alpha   90.00
_cell.angle_beta   90.00
_cell.angle_gamma   90.00
#
_symmetry.space_group_name_H-M   'P 1'
#
loop_
_entity.id
_entity.type
_entity.pdbx_description
1 polymer ?
#
loop_
_entity_poly.entity_id
_entity_poly.type
_entity_poly.pdbx_seq_one_letter_code
_entity_poly.pdbx_strand_id
1 'polypeptide(L)'
;MTTVKRHLQIKGYGTALPAHTVTFKDQTRYRVKEGEETQIDLAVRAIEAALKHAGLEMADIDCLVSASAVGVQPIPCTAALIHERVAKGLTIPAMDINTTCTSFVSALSTVSYLIEGGEYRRVLIVSSEVGSLGLNPKQKESFELFSDGAAAFIFEATKEDKGIIASMQRTWSEGAHDTEIRGGLTAYHPKLYSEATKTDFMFDMKGKKILLLSARVIPEMFQEFQKKSGISKDAVDYIIPHQASRALPLVMDKLGVGKDKYLNIVSDYGNMVSVAVPFGLAYVLDHGYVKEGDTIFLMGTAAGMTVNMLALKL
;
A
#
# COMPACT_ATOMS: atom_id res chain seq x y z
N MET A 1 13.44 -14.68 -0.48
CA MET A 1 13.94 -13.60 0.40
C MET A 1 15.27 -13.13 -0.11
N THR A 2 15.47 -11.84 -0.11
CA THR A 2 16.74 -11.22 -0.47
C THR A 2 17.28 -10.42 0.72
N THR A 3 18.58 -10.53 0.94
CA THR A 3 19.37 -9.79 1.93
C THR A 3 20.39 -8.86 1.26
N VAL A 4 20.28 -8.71 -0.07
CA VAL A 4 21.09 -7.74 -0.80
C VAL A 4 20.61 -6.35 -0.41
N LYS A 5 21.51 -5.55 0.16
CA LYS A 5 21.26 -4.15 0.48
C LYS A 5 21.07 -3.35 -0.81
N ARG A 6 20.10 -2.46 -0.82
CA ARG A 6 19.79 -1.57 -1.93
C ARG A 6 19.75 -0.15 -1.41
N HIS A 7 20.66 0.68 -1.92
CA HIS A 7 20.91 2.03 -1.42
C HIS A 7 19.95 3.03 -2.06
N LEU A 8 19.02 3.51 -1.28
CA LEU A 8 18.07 4.54 -1.66
C LEU A 8 17.64 5.34 -0.43
N GLN A 9 17.11 6.52 -0.67
CA GLN A 9 16.56 7.39 0.38
C GLN A 9 15.17 7.89 -0.02
N ILE A 10 14.34 8.21 0.96
CA ILE A 10 13.10 8.95 0.75
C ILE A 10 13.46 10.40 0.47
N LYS A 11 13.23 10.86 -0.77
CA LYS A 11 13.49 12.24 -1.19
C LYS A 11 12.32 13.16 -0.89
N GLY A 12 11.12 12.62 -1.00
CA GLY A 12 9.89 13.34 -0.70
C GLY A 12 8.70 12.41 -0.65
N TYR A 13 7.63 12.88 -0.02
CA TYR A 13 6.37 12.16 0.09
C TYR A 13 5.19 13.12 0.21
N GLY A 14 4.00 12.60 -0.07
CA GLY A 14 2.76 13.34 0.07
C GLY A 14 1.56 12.41 0.16
N THR A 15 0.49 12.89 0.75
CA THR A 15 -0.76 12.15 0.93
C THR A 15 -1.95 12.97 0.46
N ALA A 16 -3.04 12.29 0.10
CA ALA A 16 -4.30 12.93 -0.22
C ALA A 16 -5.46 12.09 0.35
N LEU A 17 -6.36 12.75 1.04
CA LEU A 17 -7.63 12.18 1.50
C LEU A 17 -8.79 12.89 0.82
N PRO A 18 -9.91 12.19 0.51
CA PRO A 18 -11.14 12.84 0.07
C PRO A 18 -11.61 13.89 1.07
N ALA A 19 -12.17 14.98 0.56
CA ALA A 19 -12.80 15.99 1.41
C ALA A 19 -14.10 15.49 2.07
N HIS A 20 -14.80 14.56 1.38
CA HIS A 20 -16.04 13.97 1.91
C HIS A 20 -15.74 12.87 2.92
N THR A 21 -16.49 12.87 4.01
CA THR A 21 -16.39 11.87 5.08
C THR A 21 -17.75 11.25 5.38
N VAL A 22 -17.72 10.00 5.82
CA VAL A 22 -18.90 9.26 6.31
C VAL A 22 -18.61 8.80 7.73
N THR A 23 -19.54 9.05 8.64
CA THR A 23 -19.41 8.63 10.04
C THR A 23 -20.21 7.37 10.30
N PHE A 24 -19.54 6.34 10.82
CA PHE A 24 -20.14 5.09 11.29
C PHE A 24 -19.97 5.01 12.81
N LYS A 25 -21.05 5.24 13.56
CA LYS A 25 -21.02 5.40 15.02
C LYS A 25 -20.07 6.53 15.42
N ASP A 26 -18.91 6.20 15.96
CA ASP A 26 -17.85 7.09 16.45
C ASP A 26 -16.62 7.15 15.52
N GLN A 27 -16.70 6.54 14.33
CA GLN A 27 -15.58 6.42 13.41
C GLN A 27 -15.83 7.14 12.10
N THR A 28 -14.92 8.01 11.72
CA THR A 28 -14.92 8.70 10.43
C THR A 28 -14.20 7.87 9.37
N ARG A 29 -14.76 7.87 8.15
CA ARG A 29 -14.14 7.28 6.96
C ARG A 29 -14.11 8.31 5.86
N TYR A 30 -12.95 8.44 5.24
CA TYR A 30 -12.72 9.30 4.10
C TYR A 30 -13.19 8.58 2.84
N ARG A 31 -14.16 9.13 2.12
CA ARG A 31 -14.74 8.48 0.94
C ARG A 31 -14.96 9.46 -0.19
N VAL A 32 -14.56 9.08 -1.36
CA VAL A 32 -14.90 9.83 -2.57
C VAL A 32 -16.41 9.81 -2.74
N LYS A 33 -16.98 10.97 -3.05
CA LYS A 33 -18.35 11.07 -3.46
C LYS A 33 -18.43 10.96 -4.98
N GLU A 34 -19.29 10.08 -5.45
CA GLU A 34 -19.43 9.78 -6.88
C GLU A 34 -19.65 11.07 -7.69
N GLY A 35 -18.84 11.26 -8.74
CA GLY A 35 -18.89 12.43 -9.61
C GLY A 35 -18.17 13.68 -9.11
N GLU A 36 -17.62 13.69 -7.89
CA GLU A 36 -16.89 14.85 -7.34
C GLU A 36 -15.37 14.73 -7.45
N GLU A 37 -14.81 13.56 -7.15
CA GLU A 37 -13.37 13.30 -7.16
C GLU A 37 -13.10 11.87 -7.64
N THR A 38 -11.99 11.65 -8.33
CA THR A 38 -11.60 10.36 -8.87
C THR A 38 -10.36 9.81 -8.17
N GLN A 39 -10.06 8.52 -8.38
CA GLN A 39 -8.81 7.89 -7.95
C GLN A 39 -7.58 8.60 -8.54
N ILE A 40 -7.68 9.08 -9.79
CA ILE A 40 -6.61 9.84 -10.43
C ILE A 40 -6.42 11.20 -9.77
N ASP A 41 -7.49 11.90 -9.39
CA ASP A 41 -7.38 13.20 -8.72
C ASP A 41 -6.69 13.07 -7.37
N LEU A 42 -7.01 12.02 -6.61
CA LEU A 42 -6.30 11.70 -5.37
C LEU A 42 -4.81 11.42 -5.61
N ALA A 43 -4.48 10.62 -6.65
CA ALA A 43 -3.10 10.34 -7.03
C ALA A 43 -2.33 11.62 -7.39
N VAL A 44 -2.93 12.49 -8.20
CA VAL A 44 -2.33 13.78 -8.61
C VAL A 44 -2.02 14.63 -7.39
N ARG A 45 -2.98 14.80 -6.47
CA ARG A 45 -2.77 15.59 -5.23
C ARG A 45 -1.65 15.04 -4.36
N ALA A 46 -1.56 13.72 -4.20
CA ALA A 46 -0.49 13.08 -3.44
C ALA A 46 0.88 13.26 -4.12
N ILE A 47 0.94 13.17 -5.46
CA ILE A 47 2.16 13.39 -6.25
C ILE A 47 2.62 14.84 -6.14
N GLU A 48 1.73 15.81 -6.32
CA GLU A 48 2.04 17.23 -6.20
C GLU A 48 2.58 17.57 -4.80
N ALA A 49 1.99 16.99 -3.75
CA ALA A 49 2.49 17.13 -2.40
C ALA A 49 3.89 16.51 -2.22
N ALA A 50 4.14 15.33 -2.80
CA ALA A 50 5.45 14.66 -2.75
C ALA A 50 6.54 15.45 -3.48
N LEU A 51 6.24 15.97 -4.66
CA LEU A 51 7.15 16.81 -5.44
C LEU A 51 7.47 18.12 -4.69
N LYS A 52 6.45 18.77 -4.15
CA LYS A 52 6.62 19.98 -3.34
C LYS A 52 7.49 19.71 -2.10
N HIS A 53 7.25 18.60 -1.40
CA HIS A 53 8.06 18.20 -0.24
C HIS A 53 9.52 17.96 -0.62
N ALA A 54 9.77 17.34 -1.78
CA ALA A 54 11.10 17.06 -2.30
C ALA A 54 11.81 18.29 -2.87
N GLY A 55 11.10 19.38 -3.19
CA GLY A 55 11.61 20.50 -3.97
C GLY A 55 11.97 20.12 -5.41
N LEU A 56 11.17 19.22 -6.01
CA LEU A 56 11.37 18.67 -7.35
C LEU A 56 10.17 18.93 -8.26
N GLU A 57 10.41 18.77 -9.58
CA GLU A 57 9.38 18.76 -10.61
C GLU A 57 9.27 17.36 -11.25
N MET A 58 8.20 17.10 -12.00
CA MET A 58 8.04 15.81 -12.69
C MET A 58 9.16 15.51 -13.69
N ALA A 59 9.79 16.54 -14.25
CA ALA A 59 10.95 16.41 -15.14
C ALA A 59 12.20 15.84 -14.44
N ASP A 60 12.24 15.86 -13.10
CA ASP A 60 13.32 15.29 -12.30
C ASP A 60 13.12 13.80 -11.99
N ILE A 61 11.98 13.21 -12.37
CA ILE A 61 11.59 11.82 -12.11
C ILE A 61 11.92 10.96 -13.33
N ASP A 62 12.58 9.83 -13.11
CA ASP A 62 12.98 8.91 -14.18
C ASP A 62 11.92 7.85 -14.48
N CYS A 63 11.07 7.51 -13.50
CA CYS A 63 10.03 6.49 -13.66
C CYS A 63 8.86 6.75 -12.72
N LEU A 64 7.63 6.58 -13.22
CA LEU A 64 6.38 6.63 -12.46
C LEU A 64 5.82 5.22 -12.27
N VAL A 65 5.54 4.83 -11.03
CA VAL A 65 4.93 3.54 -10.69
C VAL A 65 3.62 3.76 -9.95
N SER A 66 2.53 3.21 -10.49
CA SER A 66 1.28 3.07 -9.76
C SER A 66 1.30 1.74 -8.99
N ALA A 67 1.14 1.82 -7.67
CA ALA A 67 1.14 0.69 -6.76
C ALA A 67 -0.23 0.52 -6.08
N SER A 68 -1.29 0.48 -6.88
CA SER A 68 -2.68 0.38 -6.45
C SER A 68 -3.19 -1.06 -6.53
N ALA A 69 -4.19 -1.40 -5.71
CA ALA A 69 -4.82 -2.72 -5.72
C ALA A 69 -5.84 -2.84 -6.85
N VAL A 70 -6.62 -1.77 -7.06
CA VAL A 70 -7.67 -1.73 -8.08
C VAL A 70 -7.29 -0.67 -9.11
N GLY A 71 -7.20 -1.09 -10.38
CA GLY A 71 -6.98 -0.16 -11.49
C GLY A 71 -8.24 0.67 -11.76
N VAL A 72 -8.04 1.87 -12.28
CA VAL A 72 -9.14 2.76 -12.67
C VAL A 72 -9.99 2.13 -13.78
N GLN A 73 -9.34 1.41 -14.69
CA GLN A 73 -9.95 0.70 -15.80
C GLN A 73 -9.03 -0.42 -16.29
N PRO A 74 -9.54 -1.39 -17.10
CA PRO A 74 -8.72 -2.49 -17.58
C PRO A 74 -7.57 -2.08 -18.51
N ILE A 75 -7.77 -1.08 -19.39
CA ILE A 75 -6.83 -0.59 -20.41
C ILE A 75 -7.07 0.91 -20.63
N PRO A 76 -6.01 1.77 -20.63
CA PRO A 76 -4.62 1.46 -20.29
C PRO A 76 -4.41 1.23 -18.77
N CYS A 77 -3.17 0.94 -18.37
CA CYS A 77 -2.80 0.82 -16.96
C CYS A 77 -2.97 2.16 -16.21
N THR A 78 -3.16 2.09 -14.89
CA THR A 78 -3.40 3.27 -14.05
C THR A 78 -2.25 4.27 -14.10
N ALA A 79 -1.00 3.80 -14.13
CA ALA A 79 0.18 4.67 -14.25
C ALA A 79 0.17 5.53 -15.51
N ALA A 80 -0.31 5.00 -16.65
CA ALA A 80 -0.43 5.78 -17.89
C ALA A 80 -1.45 6.90 -17.78
N LEU A 81 -2.58 6.66 -17.07
CA LEU A 81 -3.60 7.68 -16.83
C LEU A 81 -3.11 8.75 -15.84
N ILE A 82 -2.34 8.36 -14.84
CA ILE A 82 -1.69 9.32 -13.94
C ILE A 82 -0.65 10.14 -14.70
N HIS A 83 0.19 9.49 -15.53
CA HIS A 83 1.19 10.15 -16.37
C HIS A 83 0.58 11.25 -17.27
N GLU A 84 -0.58 10.99 -17.89
CA GLU A 84 -1.30 11.98 -18.68
C GLU A 84 -1.56 13.29 -17.91
N ARG A 85 -1.84 13.16 -16.61
CA ARG A 85 -2.21 14.29 -15.75
C ARG A 85 -0.99 15.05 -15.19
N VAL A 86 0.06 14.35 -14.78
CA VAL A 86 1.19 14.96 -14.07
C VAL A 86 2.45 15.11 -14.90
N ALA A 87 2.59 14.37 -16.00
CA ALA A 87 3.82 14.28 -16.80
C ALA A 87 3.57 14.59 -18.28
N LYS A 88 2.56 15.41 -18.60
CA LYS A 88 2.21 15.76 -19.97
C LYS A 88 3.40 16.38 -20.71
N GLY A 89 3.77 15.76 -21.84
CA GLY A 89 4.92 16.19 -22.65
C GLY A 89 6.26 15.58 -22.24
N LEU A 90 6.30 14.83 -21.13
CA LEU A 90 7.45 14.01 -20.76
C LEU A 90 7.28 12.58 -21.32
N THR A 91 8.40 11.86 -21.47
CA THR A 91 8.42 10.49 -22.01
C THR A 91 8.99 9.48 -21.00
N ILE A 92 8.80 9.75 -19.71
CA ILE A 92 9.26 8.85 -18.66
C ILE A 92 8.45 7.54 -18.64
N PRO A 93 9.06 6.40 -18.35
CA PRO A 93 8.35 5.14 -18.16
C PRO A 93 7.26 5.23 -17.09
N ALA A 94 6.10 4.61 -17.38
CA ALA A 94 4.99 4.50 -16.44
C ALA A 94 4.47 3.07 -16.41
N MET A 95 4.35 2.45 -15.22
CA MET A 95 3.92 1.07 -15.07
C MET A 95 3.12 0.84 -13.77
N ASP A 96 2.24 -0.18 -13.79
CA ASP A 96 1.56 -0.65 -12.59
C ASP A 96 2.33 -1.83 -11.97
N ILE A 97 2.46 -1.83 -10.64
CA ILE A 97 2.90 -2.99 -9.85
C ILE A 97 1.80 -3.31 -8.85
N ASN A 98 1.17 -4.47 -8.99
CA ASN A 98 0.00 -4.85 -8.21
C ASN A 98 0.19 -6.18 -7.48
N THR A 99 0.15 -6.13 -6.16
CA THR A 99 -0.03 -7.25 -5.22
C THR A 99 -1.13 -6.90 -4.21
N THR A 100 -2.21 -6.29 -4.70
CA THR A 100 -3.35 -5.79 -3.93
C THR A 100 -2.94 -4.88 -2.77
N CYS A 101 -3.36 -5.12 -1.53
CA CYS A 101 -3.09 -4.24 -0.38
C CYS A 101 -1.60 -4.01 -0.08
N THR A 102 -0.70 -4.86 -0.59
CA THR A 102 0.75 -4.74 -0.39
C THR A 102 1.51 -4.22 -1.61
N SER A 103 0.79 -3.67 -2.60
CA SER A 103 1.36 -3.17 -3.87
C SER A 103 2.53 -2.20 -3.65
N PHE A 104 2.40 -1.27 -2.69
CA PHE A 104 3.47 -0.33 -2.38
C PHE A 104 4.76 -1.02 -1.92
N VAL A 105 4.66 -2.00 -1.03
CA VAL A 105 5.85 -2.73 -0.52
C VAL A 105 6.49 -3.55 -1.64
N SER A 106 5.68 -4.18 -2.51
CA SER A 106 6.16 -4.90 -3.68
C SER A 106 6.82 -3.97 -4.70
N ALA A 107 6.19 -2.82 -4.97
CA ALA A 107 6.73 -1.81 -5.87
C ALA A 107 8.09 -1.31 -5.38
N LEU A 108 8.16 -0.87 -4.11
CA LEU A 108 9.40 -0.40 -3.49
C LEU A 108 10.49 -1.48 -3.56
N SER A 109 10.16 -2.73 -3.19
CA SER A 109 11.11 -3.83 -3.27
C SER A 109 11.60 -4.08 -4.70
N THR A 110 10.72 -3.97 -5.71
CA THR A 110 11.06 -4.22 -7.11
C THR A 110 11.90 -3.09 -7.70
N VAL A 111 11.44 -1.85 -7.57
CA VAL A 111 12.15 -0.69 -8.17
C VAL A 111 13.48 -0.42 -7.49
N SER A 112 13.66 -0.83 -6.25
CA SER A 112 14.94 -0.66 -5.54
C SER A 112 16.10 -1.36 -6.25
N TYR A 113 15.86 -2.44 -6.99
CA TYR A 113 16.88 -3.08 -7.83
C TYR A 113 17.21 -2.26 -9.07
N LEU A 114 16.24 -1.57 -9.64
CA LEU A 114 16.46 -0.69 -10.79
C LEU A 114 17.24 0.56 -10.36
N ILE A 115 16.97 1.07 -9.16
CA ILE A 115 17.73 2.17 -8.56
C ILE A 115 19.17 1.73 -8.24
N GLU A 116 19.35 0.60 -7.54
CA GLU A 116 20.68 0.07 -7.19
C GLU A 116 21.50 -0.29 -8.44
N GLY A 117 20.82 -0.80 -9.49
CA GLY A 117 21.43 -1.12 -10.79
C GLY A 117 21.77 0.11 -11.65
N GLY A 118 21.35 1.31 -11.23
CA GLY A 118 21.61 2.55 -11.95
C GLY A 118 20.72 2.80 -13.18
N GLU A 119 19.64 2.01 -13.36
CA GLU A 119 18.66 2.24 -14.43
C GLU A 119 17.89 3.53 -14.19
N TYR A 120 17.49 3.79 -12.95
CA TYR A 120 16.80 5.01 -12.53
C TYR A 120 17.51 5.62 -11.32
N ARG A 121 17.63 6.93 -11.32
CA ARG A 121 18.10 7.69 -10.17
C ARG A 121 16.95 7.99 -9.21
N ARG A 122 15.78 8.39 -9.75
CA ARG A 122 14.59 8.78 -8.98
C ARG A 122 13.35 8.08 -9.50
N VAL A 123 12.68 7.36 -8.63
CA VAL A 123 11.41 6.69 -8.92
C VAL A 123 10.33 7.27 -8.03
N LEU A 124 9.22 7.67 -8.65
CA LEU A 124 8.01 8.06 -7.95
C LEU A 124 7.06 6.86 -7.89
N ILE A 125 6.67 6.44 -6.67
CA ILE A 125 5.69 5.40 -6.43
C ILE A 125 4.45 6.06 -5.83
N VAL A 126 3.29 5.84 -6.44
CA VAL A 126 2.00 6.30 -5.92
C VAL A 126 1.05 5.13 -5.74
N SER A 127 0.41 5.05 -4.57
CA SER A 127 -0.77 4.22 -4.33
C SER A 127 -1.99 5.13 -4.22
N SER A 128 -3.07 4.80 -4.94
CA SER A 128 -4.34 5.51 -4.86
C SER A 128 -5.50 4.53 -4.94
N GLU A 129 -6.50 4.69 -4.08
CA GLU A 129 -7.64 3.77 -3.98
C GLU A 129 -8.95 4.54 -3.78
N VAL A 130 -9.95 4.11 -4.52
CA VAL A 130 -11.36 4.44 -4.33
C VAL A 130 -12.13 3.14 -4.11
N GLY A 131 -11.69 2.38 -3.11
CA GLY A 131 -12.23 1.06 -2.77
C GLY A 131 -13.66 1.13 -2.23
N SER A 132 -14.07 2.27 -1.69
CA SER A 132 -15.40 2.44 -1.09
C SER A 132 -16.55 2.25 -2.08
N LEU A 133 -16.36 2.54 -3.37
CA LEU A 133 -17.37 2.36 -4.41
C LEU A 133 -17.67 0.89 -4.71
N GLY A 134 -16.71 -0.01 -4.48
CA GLY A 134 -16.86 -1.45 -4.72
C GLY A 134 -17.39 -2.24 -3.52
N LEU A 135 -17.70 -1.62 -2.41
CA LEU A 135 -18.09 -2.32 -1.18
C LEU A 135 -19.50 -2.89 -1.25
N ASN A 136 -19.68 -4.05 -0.63
CA ASN A 136 -20.99 -4.69 -0.46
C ASN A 136 -21.65 -4.18 0.85
N PRO A 137 -22.75 -3.41 0.79
CA PRO A 137 -23.42 -2.89 1.98
C PRO A 137 -23.96 -3.98 2.94
N LYS A 138 -24.14 -5.21 2.44
CA LYS A 138 -24.55 -6.35 3.25
C LYS A 138 -23.42 -6.91 4.11
N GLN A 139 -22.16 -6.62 3.77
CA GLN A 139 -20.98 -6.98 4.55
C GLN A 139 -20.56 -5.81 5.44
N LYS A 140 -21.30 -5.62 6.52
CA LYS A 140 -21.18 -4.46 7.42
C LYS A 140 -19.74 -4.22 7.90
N GLU A 141 -19.00 -5.28 8.24
CA GLU A 141 -17.63 -5.19 8.75
C GLU A 141 -16.71 -4.47 7.76
N SER A 142 -16.64 -4.92 6.51
CA SER A 142 -15.85 -4.26 5.47
C SER A 142 -16.46 -2.92 5.05
N PHE A 143 -17.79 -2.83 4.97
CA PHE A 143 -18.46 -1.61 4.57
C PHE A 143 -18.20 -0.44 5.52
N GLU A 144 -18.12 -0.66 6.84
CA GLU A 144 -17.82 0.39 7.83
C GLU A 144 -16.31 0.61 8.05
N LEU A 145 -15.45 -0.27 7.51
CA LEU A 145 -14.02 -0.24 7.75
C LEU A 145 -13.24 0.59 6.73
N PHE A 146 -13.63 0.54 5.44
CA PHE A 146 -12.81 1.05 4.36
C PHE A 146 -12.89 2.56 4.20
N SER A 147 -11.74 3.17 3.90
CA SER A 147 -11.57 4.55 3.44
C SER A 147 -10.86 4.58 2.10
N ASP A 148 -11.00 5.69 1.40
CA ASP A 148 -10.30 6.02 0.16
C ASP A 148 -9.13 6.97 0.47
N GLY A 149 -8.15 7.04 -0.45
CA GLY A 149 -7.03 7.94 -0.30
C GLY A 149 -5.94 7.70 -1.33
N ALA A 150 -4.86 8.47 -1.21
CA ALA A 150 -3.62 8.27 -1.95
C ALA A 150 -2.40 8.65 -1.12
N ALA A 151 -1.27 8.01 -1.44
CA ALA A 151 0.05 8.37 -0.91
C ALA A 151 1.10 8.17 -1.99
N ALA A 152 2.01 9.13 -2.13
CA ALA A 152 3.10 9.11 -3.09
C ALA A 152 4.44 9.29 -2.40
N PHE A 153 5.45 8.58 -2.88
CA PHE A 153 6.83 8.64 -2.39
C PHE A 153 7.80 8.75 -3.54
N ILE A 154 8.80 9.61 -3.39
CA ILE A 154 9.94 9.72 -4.30
C ILE A 154 11.15 9.08 -3.63
N PHE A 155 11.64 8.00 -4.23
CA PHE A 155 12.87 7.33 -3.81
C PHE A 155 14.00 7.71 -4.74
N GLU A 156 15.14 8.08 -4.14
CA GLU A 156 16.35 8.51 -4.86
C GLU A 156 17.53 7.62 -4.50
N ALA A 157 18.38 7.30 -5.49
CA ALA A 157 19.66 6.63 -5.27
C ALA A 157 20.53 7.42 -4.28
N THR A 158 21.18 6.74 -3.35
CA THR A 158 22.13 7.35 -2.43
C THR A 158 23.40 6.51 -2.27
N LYS A 159 24.48 7.13 -1.82
CA LYS A 159 25.72 6.44 -1.41
C LYS A 159 25.81 6.27 0.11
N GLU A 160 24.85 6.82 0.84
CA GLU A 160 24.78 6.72 2.28
C GLU A 160 24.35 5.31 2.72
N ASP A 161 24.58 4.99 3.97
CA ASP A 161 24.18 3.70 4.57
C ASP A 161 22.68 3.68 4.90
N LYS A 162 21.85 3.96 3.87
CA LYS A 162 20.37 3.99 3.90
C LYS A 162 19.78 3.05 2.87
N GLY A 163 18.52 2.73 3.03
CA GLY A 163 17.75 1.97 2.05
C GLY A 163 17.30 0.61 2.55
N ILE A 164 16.97 -0.28 1.62
CA ILE A 164 16.39 -1.58 1.95
C ILE A 164 17.47 -2.54 2.42
N ILE A 165 17.33 -3.03 3.64
CA ILE A 165 18.25 -4.00 4.24
C ILE A 165 17.85 -5.42 3.81
N ALA A 166 16.55 -5.73 3.88
CA ALA A 166 16.01 -7.03 3.51
C ALA A 166 14.56 -6.92 3.07
N SER A 167 14.12 -7.83 2.21
CA SER A 167 12.70 -7.96 1.84
C SER A 167 12.32 -9.42 1.62
N MET A 168 11.06 -9.75 1.92
CA MET A 168 10.48 -11.08 1.71
C MET A 168 9.02 -10.92 1.28
N GLN A 169 8.63 -11.67 0.24
CA GLN A 169 7.24 -11.83 -0.19
C GLN A 169 6.90 -13.30 -0.32
N ARG A 170 5.70 -13.68 0.11
CA ARG A 170 5.15 -15.03 -0.06
C ARG A 170 3.66 -14.98 -0.35
N THR A 171 3.17 -15.97 -1.08
CA THR A 171 1.75 -16.15 -1.39
C THR A 171 1.30 -17.53 -0.97
N TRP A 172 0.17 -17.60 -0.27
CA TRP A 172 -0.54 -18.82 0.13
C TRP A 172 -1.84 -18.93 -0.65
N SER A 173 -1.85 -19.71 -1.71
CA SER A 173 -2.97 -19.86 -2.65
C SER A 173 -4.24 -20.47 -2.03
N GLU A 174 -4.15 -21.10 -0.85
CA GLU A 174 -5.30 -21.53 -0.09
C GLU A 174 -6.24 -20.38 0.32
N GLY A 175 -5.73 -19.14 0.37
CA GLY A 175 -6.50 -17.92 0.63
C GLY A 175 -6.96 -17.18 -0.64
N ALA A 176 -6.78 -17.74 -1.83
CA ALA A 176 -7.02 -17.03 -3.10
C ALA A 176 -8.44 -16.50 -3.27
N HIS A 177 -9.43 -17.20 -2.71
CA HIS A 177 -10.85 -16.86 -2.80
C HIS A 177 -11.47 -16.42 -1.47
N ASP A 178 -10.65 -16.00 -0.51
CA ASP A 178 -11.14 -15.53 0.79
C ASP A 178 -11.32 -14.00 0.85
N THR A 179 -10.75 -13.28 -0.12
CA THR A 179 -11.01 -11.85 -0.38
C THR A 179 -10.94 -11.62 -1.87
N GLU A 180 -12.04 -11.21 -2.49
CA GLU A 180 -12.09 -11.06 -3.95
C GLU A 180 -13.15 -10.05 -4.40
N ILE A 181 -12.97 -9.51 -5.61
CA ILE A 181 -14.00 -8.96 -6.49
C ILE A 181 -13.90 -9.78 -7.77
N ARG A 182 -14.90 -10.58 -8.08
CA ARG A 182 -14.87 -11.51 -9.22
C ARG A 182 -15.11 -10.82 -10.56
N GLY A 183 -15.96 -9.80 -10.52
CA GLY A 183 -16.43 -9.09 -11.71
C GLY A 183 -15.50 -7.98 -12.18
N GLY A 184 -15.68 -7.56 -13.42
CA GLY A 184 -15.02 -6.40 -14.01
C GLY A 184 -13.93 -6.72 -15.03
N LEU A 185 -13.39 -7.95 -15.03
CA LEU A 185 -12.37 -8.42 -15.98
C LEU A 185 -12.85 -9.68 -16.74
N THR A 186 -11.90 -10.54 -17.15
CA THR A 186 -12.19 -11.67 -18.07
C THR A 186 -12.96 -12.81 -17.43
N ALA A 187 -12.78 -13.08 -16.12
CA ALA A 187 -13.49 -14.17 -15.43
C ALA A 187 -15.00 -13.88 -15.33
N TYR A 188 -15.35 -12.65 -14.94
CA TYR A 188 -16.70 -12.13 -14.91
C TYR A 188 -16.74 -10.80 -15.67
N HIS A 189 -16.83 -10.90 -16.99
CA HIS A 189 -16.82 -9.76 -17.88
C HIS A 189 -18.01 -8.81 -17.59
N PRO A 190 -17.88 -7.48 -17.70
CA PRO A 190 -18.97 -6.53 -17.41
C PRO A 190 -20.29 -6.80 -18.14
N LYS A 191 -20.25 -7.44 -19.32
CA LYS A 191 -21.46 -7.89 -20.05
C LYS A 191 -22.32 -8.89 -19.27
N LEU A 192 -21.78 -9.52 -18.22
CA LEU A 192 -22.49 -10.46 -17.35
C LEU A 192 -23.17 -9.78 -16.16
N TYR A 193 -22.99 -8.45 -16.02
CA TYR A 193 -23.63 -7.70 -14.95
C TYR A 193 -25.15 -7.73 -15.09
N SER A 194 -25.83 -8.03 -14.00
CA SER A 194 -27.27 -7.99 -13.83
C SER A 194 -27.61 -7.88 -12.35
N GLU A 195 -28.85 -7.60 -11.98
CA GLU A 195 -29.26 -7.61 -10.57
C GLU A 195 -29.02 -8.96 -9.87
N ALA A 196 -29.06 -10.07 -10.62
CA ALA A 196 -28.78 -11.41 -10.09
C ALA A 196 -27.29 -11.65 -9.85
N THR A 197 -26.39 -10.99 -10.59
CA THR A 197 -24.93 -11.18 -10.53
C THR A 197 -24.20 -9.99 -9.91
N LYS A 198 -24.90 -8.93 -9.51
CA LYS A 198 -24.26 -7.69 -9.00
C LYS A 198 -23.30 -7.91 -7.83
N THR A 199 -23.53 -8.92 -7.00
CA THR A 199 -22.64 -9.26 -5.88
C THR A 199 -21.28 -9.78 -6.32
N ASP A 200 -21.16 -10.28 -7.56
CA ASP A 200 -19.86 -10.69 -8.12
C ASP A 200 -18.97 -9.47 -8.45
N PHE A 201 -19.56 -8.30 -8.64
CA PHE A 201 -18.90 -7.03 -8.90
C PHE A 201 -18.66 -6.21 -7.61
N MET A 202 -18.93 -6.79 -6.45
CA MET A 202 -18.71 -6.16 -5.16
C MET A 202 -17.63 -6.91 -4.38
N PHE A 203 -16.98 -6.17 -3.47
CA PHE A 203 -16.01 -6.73 -2.56
C PHE A 203 -16.63 -7.79 -1.65
N ASP A 204 -16.02 -8.96 -1.63
CA ASP A 204 -16.41 -10.12 -0.82
C ASP A 204 -15.24 -10.53 0.07
N MET A 205 -15.45 -10.59 1.38
CA MET A 205 -14.43 -10.93 2.36
C MET A 205 -14.92 -11.96 3.37
N LYS A 206 -14.21 -13.08 3.46
CA LYS A 206 -14.42 -14.13 4.47
C LYS A 206 -13.53 -13.87 5.69
N GLY A 207 -13.80 -12.80 6.43
CA GLY A 207 -12.92 -12.25 7.47
C GLY A 207 -12.38 -13.28 8.47
N LYS A 208 -13.23 -14.24 8.92
CA LYS A 208 -12.80 -15.31 9.84
C LYS A 208 -11.71 -16.21 9.23
N LYS A 209 -11.83 -16.58 7.95
CA LYS A 209 -10.83 -17.41 7.27
C LYS A 209 -9.51 -16.67 7.11
N ILE A 210 -9.58 -15.41 6.69
CA ILE A 210 -8.40 -14.53 6.56
C ILE A 210 -7.69 -14.37 7.89
N LEU A 211 -8.43 -14.12 8.98
CA LEU A 211 -7.85 -13.97 10.31
C LEU A 211 -7.13 -15.26 10.75
N LEU A 212 -7.74 -16.43 10.55
CA LEU A 212 -7.13 -17.72 10.89
C LEU A 212 -5.86 -17.99 10.06
N LEU A 213 -5.91 -17.74 8.76
CA LEU A 213 -4.76 -17.91 7.88
C LEU A 213 -3.64 -16.93 8.25
N SER A 214 -3.95 -15.64 8.43
CA SER A 214 -3.01 -14.63 8.89
C SER A 214 -2.35 -14.97 10.21
N ALA A 215 -3.14 -15.45 11.19
CA ALA A 215 -2.64 -15.83 12.51
C ALA A 215 -1.67 -17.02 12.48
N ARG A 216 -1.67 -17.82 11.41
CA ARG A 216 -0.71 -18.90 11.17
C ARG A 216 0.52 -18.39 10.40
N VAL A 217 0.30 -17.78 9.23
CA VAL A 217 1.40 -17.54 8.28
C VAL A 217 2.26 -16.31 8.62
N ILE A 218 1.68 -15.28 9.27
CA ILE A 218 2.45 -14.08 9.61
C ILE A 218 3.56 -14.38 10.63
N PRO A 219 3.30 -15.05 11.76
CA PRO A 219 4.35 -15.38 12.72
C PRO A 219 5.44 -16.29 12.13
N GLU A 220 5.06 -17.29 11.32
CA GLU A 220 6.01 -18.18 10.65
C GLU A 220 6.93 -17.40 9.70
N MET A 221 6.35 -16.53 8.87
CA MET A 221 7.12 -15.72 7.94
C MET A 221 8.00 -14.68 8.66
N PHE A 222 7.50 -14.10 9.77
CA PHE A 222 8.26 -13.12 10.56
C PHE A 222 9.49 -13.77 11.21
N GLN A 223 9.35 -14.96 11.80
CA GLN A 223 10.48 -15.72 12.33
C GLN A 223 11.50 -16.09 11.25
N GLU A 224 11.01 -16.53 10.08
CA GLU A 224 11.88 -16.83 8.95
C GLU A 224 12.61 -15.59 8.45
N PHE A 225 11.90 -14.44 8.38
CA PHE A 225 12.50 -13.15 8.02
C PHE A 225 13.64 -12.80 8.96
N GLN A 226 13.41 -12.84 10.27
CA GLN A 226 14.44 -12.53 11.28
C GLN A 226 15.64 -13.48 11.16
N LYS A 227 15.39 -14.79 11.05
CA LYS A 227 16.45 -15.80 10.91
C LYS A 227 17.32 -15.58 9.65
N LYS A 228 16.70 -15.22 8.52
CA LYS A 228 17.41 -15.08 7.24
C LYS A 228 18.08 -13.72 7.07
N SER A 229 17.51 -12.67 7.63
CA SER A 229 18.07 -11.31 7.54
C SER A 229 19.08 -10.99 8.63
N GLY A 230 19.02 -11.71 9.75
CA GLY A 230 19.75 -11.36 10.96
C GLY A 230 19.14 -10.15 11.70
N ILE A 231 18.02 -9.59 11.22
CA ILE A 231 17.36 -8.45 11.85
C ILE A 231 16.37 -8.99 12.88
N SER A 232 16.66 -8.81 14.16
CA SER A 232 15.71 -9.14 15.23
C SER A 232 14.60 -8.08 15.32
N LYS A 233 13.47 -8.43 15.96
CA LYS A 233 12.40 -7.45 16.22
C LYS A 233 12.87 -6.26 17.08
N ASP A 234 13.86 -6.49 17.95
CA ASP A 234 14.40 -5.47 18.85
C ASP A 234 15.36 -4.51 18.15
N ALA A 235 15.88 -4.90 16.97
CA ALA A 235 16.69 -4.05 16.08
C ALA A 235 15.83 -3.19 15.14
N VAL A 236 14.50 -3.35 15.17
CA VAL A 236 13.54 -2.53 14.42
C VAL A 236 13.02 -1.43 15.35
N ASP A 237 13.18 -0.17 14.95
CA ASP A 237 12.76 0.97 15.73
C ASP A 237 11.25 1.13 15.71
N TYR A 238 10.63 0.95 14.53
CA TYR A 238 9.17 1.07 14.38
C TYR A 238 8.61 0.17 13.27
N ILE A 239 7.41 -0.35 13.47
CA ILE A 239 6.70 -1.20 12.49
C ILE A 239 5.52 -0.43 11.92
N ILE A 240 5.38 -0.44 10.60
CA ILE A 240 4.27 0.15 9.86
C ILE A 240 3.51 -1.00 9.18
N PRO A 241 2.49 -1.56 9.85
CA PRO A 241 1.69 -2.63 9.29
C PRO A 241 0.57 -2.09 8.41
N HIS A 242 0.14 -2.90 7.44
CA HIS A 242 -1.12 -2.67 6.76
C HIS A 242 -2.27 -2.58 7.78
N GLN A 243 -3.08 -1.54 7.67
CA GLN A 243 -4.20 -1.24 8.56
C GLN A 243 -5.44 -2.06 8.16
N ALA A 244 -5.31 -3.40 8.19
CA ALA A 244 -6.27 -4.33 7.60
C ALA A 244 -7.59 -4.42 8.37
N SER A 245 -7.56 -4.35 9.70
CA SER A 245 -8.74 -4.49 10.55
C SER A 245 -8.44 -4.10 12.00
N ARG A 246 -9.49 -4.01 12.81
CA ARG A 246 -9.39 -3.80 14.27
C ARG A 246 -8.69 -4.95 15.01
N ALA A 247 -8.49 -6.08 14.35
CA ALA A 247 -7.75 -7.22 14.90
C ALA A 247 -6.22 -7.04 14.83
N LEU A 248 -5.72 -5.95 14.26
CA LEU A 248 -4.28 -5.65 14.16
C LEU A 248 -3.54 -5.83 15.49
N PRO A 249 -4.01 -5.33 16.65
CA PRO A 249 -3.33 -5.55 17.94
C PRO A 249 -3.13 -7.04 18.28
N LEU A 250 -4.10 -7.90 17.97
CA LEU A 250 -3.98 -9.34 18.22
C LEU A 250 -2.86 -9.99 17.40
N VAL A 251 -2.65 -9.51 16.18
CA VAL A 251 -1.56 -9.98 15.32
C VAL A 251 -0.21 -9.52 15.89
N MET A 252 -0.11 -8.24 16.28
CA MET A 252 1.13 -7.68 16.81
C MET A 252 1.50 -8.29 18.16
N ASP A 253 0.53 -8.53 19.06
CA ASP A 253 0.74 -9.26 20.32
C ASP A 253 1.28 -10.66 20.07
N LYS A 254 0.77 -11.36 19.04
CA LYS A 254 1.27 -12.70 18.68
C LYS A 254 2.70 -12.68 18.13
N LEU A 255 3.15 -11.57 17.55
CA LEU A 255 4.55 -11.36 17.16
C LEU A 255 5.44 -10.93 18.34
N GLY A 256 4.86 -10.67 19.50
CA GLY A 256 5.55 -10.15 20.67
C GLY A 256 6.04 -8.72 20.48
N VAL A 257 5.27 -7.91 19.74
CA VAL A 257 5.57 -6.49 19.47
C VAL A 257 4.73 -5.61 20.39
N GLY A 258 5.38 -4.75 21.16
CA GLY A 258 4.73 -3.80 22.07
C GLY A 258 3.90 -2.75 21.33
N LYS A 259 2.88 -2.21 22.01
CA LYS A 259 1.94 -1.24 21.41
C LYS A 259 2.61 0.09 21.00
N ASP A 260 3.70 0.43 21.61
CA ASP A 260 4.55 1.60 21.34
C ASP A 260 5.49 1.43 20.14
N LYS A 261 5.57 0.21 19.59
CA LYS A 261 6.49 -0.18 18.53
C LYS A 261 5.84 -0.34 17.15
N TYR A 262 4.55 -0.09 17.02
CA TYR A 262 3.87 -0.16 15.73
C TYR A 262 2.76 0.86 15.58
N LEU A 263 2.49 1.24 14.34
CA LEU A 263 1.40 2.14 13.99
C LEU A 263 0.05 1.42 14.02
N ASN A 264 -0.93 1.99 14.71
CA ASN A 264 -2.32 1.56 14.66
C ASN A 264 -3.25 2.78 14.56
N ILE A 265 -3.67 3.10 13.35
CA ILE A 265 -4.56 4.21 13.01
C ILE A 265 -5.85 3.73 12.32
N VAL A 266 -6.16 2.44 12.45
CA VAL A 266 -7.38 1.83 11.85
C VAL A 266 -8.66 2.53 12.33
N SER A 267 -8.71 2.94 13.61
CA SER A 267 -9.89 3.62 14.16
C SER A 267 -10.15 4.95 13.49
N ASP A 268 -9.11 5.71 13.19
CA ASP A 268 -9.21 7.09 12.70
C ASP A 268 -9.31 7.14 11.16
N TYR A 269 -8.55 6.29 10.47
CA TYR A 269 -8.43 6.33 9.01
C TYR A 269 -9.05 5.13 8.29
N GLY A 270 -9.33 4.02 8.99
CA GLY A 270 -9.86 2.80 8.40
C GLY A 270 -8.82 2.05 7.55
N ASN A 271 -9.33 1.17 6.70
CA ASN A 271 -8.53 0.41 5.74
C ASN A 271 -8.55 1.12 4.37
N MET A 272 -7.42 1.67 3.98
CA MET A 272 -7.22 2.33 2.68
C MET A 272 -6.55 1.41 1.64
N VAL A 273 -6.74 0.10 1.76
CA VAL A 273 -6.23 -0.91 0.83
C VAL A 273 -4.71 -0.79 0.63
N SER A 274 -4.22 -0.56 -0.61
CA SER A 274 -2.79 -0.42 -0.91
C SER A 274 -2.17 0.88 -0.37
N VAL A 275 -2.99 1.89 -0.08
CA VAL A 275 -2.55 3.18 0.47
C VAL A 275 -2.20 3.09 1.95
N ALA A 276 -2.71 2.08 2.68
CA ALA A 276 -2.57 2.00 4.12
C ALA A 276 -1.11 1.98 4.62
N VAL A 277 -0.21 1.28 3.92
CA VAL A 277 1.22 1.24 4.31
C VAL A 277 1.94 2.55 3.97
N PRO A 278 1.89 3.09 2.74
CA PRO A 278 2.55 4.36 2.43
C PRO A 278 1.92 5.55 3.18
N PHE A 279 0.62 5.58 3.41
CA PHE A 279 -0.01 6.59 4.26
C PHE A 279 0.51 6.50 5.70
N GLY A 280 0.60 5.27 6.25
CA GLY A 280 1.19 5.04 7.56
C GLY A 280 2.65 5.46 7.64
N LEU A 281 3.44 5.25 6.58
CA LEU A 281 4.83 5.72 6.50
C LEU A 281 4.92 7.25 6.52
N ALA A 282 4.11 7.94 5.72
CA ALA A 282 4.02 9.39 5.75
C ALA A 282 3.60 9.90 7.14
N TYR A 283 2.59 9.26 7.73
CA TYR A 283 2.08 9.60 9.06
C TYR A 283 3.17 9.55 10.14
N VAL A 284 3.96 8.47 10.20
CA VAL A 284 5.01 8.34 11.22
C VAL A 284 6.16 9.32 11.02
N LEU A 285 6.49 9.67 9.76
CA LEU A 285 7.47 10.69 9.43
C LEU A 285 7.00 12.07 9.88
N ASP A 286 5.77 12.46 9.56
CA ASP A 286 5.19 13.77 9.90
C ASP A 286 5.04 13.97 11.42
N HIS A 287 4.77 12.89 12.17
CA HIS A 287 4.58 12.96 13.62
C HIS A 287 5.85 12.68 14.45
N GLY A 288 6.98 12.46 13.77
CA GLY A 288 8.27 12.24 14.44
C GLY A 288 8.34 10.94 15.25
N TYR A 289 7.58 9.91 14.89
CA TYR A 289 7.71 8.57 15.50
C TYR A 289 9.00 7.88 15.08
N VAL A 290 9.56 8.30 13.96
CA VAL A 290 10.83 7.80 13.41
C VAL A 290 11.70 8.97 12.95
N LYS A 291 13.00 8.74 12.90
CA LYS A 291 14.01 9.74 12.53
C LYS A 291 15.06 9.13 11.61
N GLU A 292 15.91 9.96 11.07
CA GLU A 292 17.07 9.53 10.28
C GLU A 292 17.94 8.54 11.07
N GLY A 293 18.35 7.46 10.40
CA GLY A 293 19.12 6.36 10.96
C GLY A 293 18.30 5.24 11.57
N ASP A 294 16.99 5.45 11.83
CA ASP A 294 16.11 4.39 12.34
C ASP A 294 15.88 3.32 11.28
N THR A 295 15.70 2.07 11.76
CA THR A 295 15.27 0.94 10.93
C THR A 295 13.78 0.72 11.11
N ILE A 296 13.02 0.94 10.04
CA ILE A 296 11.57 0.71 10.02
C ILE A 296 11.22 -0.60 9.31
N PHE A 297 10.09 -1.17 9.67
CA PHE A 297 9.61 -2.41 9.11
C PHE A 297 8.24 -2.22 8.47
N LEU A 298 8.18 -2.29 7.14
CA LEU A 298 6.94 -2.25 6.40
C LEU A 298 6.42 -3.68 6.25
N MET A 299 5.18 -3.94 6.65
CA MET A 299 4.60 -5.26 6.52
C MET A 299 3.11 -5.22 6.22
N GLY A 300 2.63 -6.21 5.50
CA GLY A 300 1.21 -6.29 5.22
C GLY A 300 0.78 -7.63 4.67
N THR A 301 -0.53 -7.86 4.78
CA THR A 301 -1.25 -8.93 4.11
C THR A 301 -2.10 -8.35 2.99
N ALA A 302 -2.29 -9.14 1.96
CA ALA A 302 -3.10 -8.79 0.80
C ALA A 302 -3.99 -9.97 0.41
N ALA A 303 -5.05 -9.69 -0.34
CA ALA A 303 -5.84 -10.76 -0.97
C ALA A 303 -4.92 -11.71 -1.75
N GLY A 304 -5.25 -13.02 -1.73
CA GLY A 304 -4.47 -14.00 -2.46
C GLY A 304 -4.01 -15.27 -1.73
N MET A 305 -3.69 -15.47 -0.41
CA MET A 305 -3.19 -14.42 0.49
C MET A 305 -1.70 -14.14 0.22
N THR A 306 -1.35 -12.90 0.02
CA THR A 306 0.06 -12.50 -0.08
C THR A 306 0.49 -11.76 1.17
N VAL A 307 1.70 -12.04 1.67
CA VAL A 307 2.34 -11.31 2.78
C VAL A 307 3.64 -10.72 2.29
N ASN A 308 3.85 -9.45 2.58
CA ASN A 308 5.09 -8.71 2.32
C ASN A 308 5.71 -8.23 3.63
N MET A 309 7.04 -8.30 3.69
CA MET A 309 7.88 -7.80 4.77
C MET A 309 9.12 -7.15 4.19
N LEU A 310 9.43 -5.92 4.63
CA LEU A 310 10.56 -5.14 4.15
C LEU A 310 11.15 -4.31 5.29
N ALA A 311 12.45 -4.43 5.53
CA ALA A 311 13.21 -3.60 6.45
C ALA A 311 13.90 -2.48 5.67
N LEU A 312 13.61 -1.24 6.07
CA LEU A 312 14.13 -0.02 5.45
C LEU A 312 14.86 0.81 6.51
N LYS A 313 16.11 1.19 6.24
CA LYS A 313 16.87 2.14 7.03
C LYS A 313 16.68 3.55 6.46
N LEU A 314 16.24 4.47 7.31
CA LEU A 314 16.00 5.88 6.98
C LEU A 314 17.27 6.71 6.91
#